data_492ce9e7be6a512ac04855a05b7de9b7
#
_entry.id   492ce9e7be6a512ac04855a05b7de9b7
#
_cell.length_a   1.000
_cell.length_b   1.000
_cell.length_c   1.000
_cell.angle_alpha   90.00
_cell.angle_beta   90.00
_cell.angle_gamma   90.00
#
_symmetry.space_group_name_H-M   'P 1'
#
loop_
_entity.id
_entity.type
_entity.pdbx_description
1 polymer ?
#
loop_
_entity_poly.entity_id
_entity_poly.type
_entity_poly.pdbx_seq_one_letter_code
_entity_poly.pdbx_strand_id
1 'polypeptide(L)'
;TFRMGSIPFLSKAAIGAQMDVDADFKTNKFILKENALSLNAIRATIDGWVAMTEKGMDMDIKLNSNEISFKEILSLIPAIYAKDFDGLKTSGEATLAAYAKGSMIGDSIMPAFDVNLNVKNAMFRYPSLPAGVDNINIAASVKNPGGSLDATTVSVNPFNLTLAGNPFSMTADVKT
;
A
#
# COMPACT_ATOMS: atom_id res chain seq x y z
N THR A 1 -1.61 -16.92 -3.19
CA THR A 1 -2.55 -16.07 -3.94
C THR A 1 -3.53 -15.46 -2.97
N PHE A 2 -3.52 -14.14 -2.84
CA PHE A 2 -4.54 -13.41 -2.06
C PHE A 2 -5.71 -13.09 -2.99
N ARG A 3 -6.93 -13.45 -2.58
CA ARG A 3 -8.16 -13.21 -3.37
C ARG A 3 -9.13 -12.35 -2.56
N MET A 4 -9.81 -11.46 -3.24
CA MET A 4 -10.95 -10.72 -2.73
C MET A 4 -12.13 -11.04 -3.65
N GLY A 5 -13.04 -11.91 -3.18
CA GLY A 5 -14.03 -12.56 -4.03
C GLY A 5 -13.39 -13.48 -5.07
N SER A 6 -13.78 -13.37 -6.33
CA SER A 6 -13.23 -14.15 -7.45
C SER A 6 -11.95 -13.56 -8.06
N ILE A 7 -11.55 -12.36 -7.67
CA ILE A 7 -10.40 -11.65 -8.26
C ILE A 7 -9.13 -11.97 -7.48
N PRO A 8 -8.08 -12.55 -8.13
CA PRO A 8 -6.79 -12.72 -7.51
C PRO A 8 -6.05 -11.36 -7.47
N PHE A 9 -6.01 -10.70 -6.31
CA PHE A 9 -5.31 -9.42 -6.14
C PHE A 9 -3.79 -9.60 -6.15
N LEU A 10 -3.29 -10.69 -5.57
CA LEU A 10 -1.86 -11.03 -5.60
C LEU A 10 -1.72 -12.48 -6.06
N SER A 11 -1.25 -12.67 -7.28
CA SER A 11 -0.88 -13.98 -7.80
C SER A 11 0.64 -14.04 -7.99
N LYS A 12 1.26 -15.14 -7.48
CA LYS A 12 2.72 -15.36 -7.58
C LYS A 12 3.58 -14.23 -6.94
N ALA A 13 3.06 -13.54 -5.92
CA ALA A 13 3.86 -12.56 -5.20
C ALA A 13 4.92 -13.26 -4.33
N ALA A 14 6.16 -12.79 -4.44
CA ALA A 14 7.24 -13.15 -3.53
C ALA A 14 7.12 -12.28 -2.28
N ILE A 15 7.01 -12.91 -1.11
CA ILE A 15 6.97 -12.21 0.18
C ILE A 15 8.23 -12.61 0.93
N GLY A 16 8.97 -11.63 1.44
CA GLY A 16 10.10 -11.83 2.34
C GLY A 16 9.90 -11.03 3.61
N ALA A 17 10.41 -11.55 4.72
CA ALA A 17 10.45 -10.85 5.99
C ALA A 17 11.77 -11.16 6.70
N GLN A 18 12.43 -10.12 7.19
CA GLN A 18 13.54 -10.22 8.13
C GLN A 18 13.07 -9.50 9.40
N MET A 19 12.93 -10.27 10.47
CA MET A 19 12.26 -9.81 11.69
C MET A 19 13.22 -9.86 12.86
N ASP A 20 13.30 -8.76 13.62
CA ASP A 20 13.84 -8.70 14.97
C ASP A 20 12.69 -8.38 15.92
N VAL A 21 12.32 -9.35 16.74
CA VAL A 21 11.13 -9.28 17.59
C VAL A 21 11.53 -9.54 19.04
N ASP A 22 11.32 -8.54 19.89
CA ASP A 22 11.44 -8.69 21.33
C ASP A 22 10.09 -9.14 21.92
N ALA A 23 10.04 -10.35 22.46
CA ALA A 23 8.80 -10.99 22.88
C ALA A 23 8.71 -11.09 24.41
N ASP A 24 7.73 -10.42 25.00
CA ASP A 24 7.33 -10.60 26.40
C ASP A 24 6.10 -11.51 26.48
N PHE A 25 6.32 -12.77 26.80
CA PHE A 25 5.27 -13.77 26.95
C PHE A 25 4.41 -13.61 28.22
N LYS A 26 4.84 -12.77 29.19
CA LYS A 26 4.02 -12.49 30.38
C LYS A 26 2.90 -11.52 30.06
N THR A 27 3.20 -10.53 29.24
CA THR A 27 2.23 -9.53 28.77
C THR A 27 1.69 -9.82 27.38
N ASN A 28 2.14 -10.90 26.74
CA ASN A 28 1.86 -11.25 25.35
C ASN A 28 2.12 -10.10 24.38
N LYS A 29 3.19 -9.34 24.64
CA LYS A 29 3.59 -8.18 23.86
C LYS A 29 4.82 -8.48 23.00
N PHE A 30 4.74 -8.12 21.73
CA PHE A 30 5.78 -8.31 20.73
C PHE A 30 6.19 -6.94 20.20
N ILE A 31 7.46 -6.59 20.38
CA ILE A 31 8.03 -5.32 19.92
C ILE A 31 8.80 -5.60 18.63
N LEU A 32 8.48 -4.86 17.59
CA LEU A 32 9.10 -4.95 16.27
C LEU A 32 10.15 -3.84 16.17
N LYS A 33 11.41 -4.20 15.88
CA LYS A 33 12.52 -3.24 15.79
C LYS A 33 13.16 -3.34 14.40
N GLU A 34 13.01 -2.28 13.59
CA GLU A 34 13.66 -2.17 12.29
C GLU A 34 13.46 -3.40 11.37
N ASN A 35 12.26 -3.96 11.41
CA ASN A 35 11.97 -5.14 10.62
C ASN A 35 11.82 -4.79 9.14
N ALA A 36 12.39 -5.61 8.29
CA ALA A 36 12.31 -5.47 6.85
C ALA A 36 11.28 -6.43 6.26
N LEU A 37 10.35 -5.88 5.48
CA LEU A 37 9.39 -6.62 4.69
C LEU A 37 9.67 -6.42 3.20
N SER A 38 9.40 -7.43 2.40
CA SER A 38 9.42 -7.29 0.96
C SER A 38 8.19 -7.93 0.31
N LEU A 39 7.66 -7.27 -0.69
CA LEU A 39 6.59 -7.77 -1.55
C LEU A 39 7.04 -7.59 -3.00
N ASN A 40 7.40 -8.67 -3.68
CA ASN A 40 8.13 -8.63 -4.94
C ASN A 40 9.44 -7.82 -4.77
N ALA A 41 9.62 -6.75 -5.52
CA ALA A 41 10.76 -5.85 -5.40
C ALA A 41 10.55 -4.71 -4.39
N ILE A 42 9.31 -4.44 -3.96
CA ILE A 42 9.01 -3.41 -2.97
C ILE A 42 9.58 -3.81 -1.61
N ARG A 43 10.33 -2.90 -1.01
CA ARG A 43 10.87 -3.07 0.33
C ARG A 43 10.26 -2.04 1.27
N ALA A 44 9.91 -2.47 2.48
CA ALA A 44 9.37 -1.62 3.52
C ALA A 44 9.99 -1.97 4.88
N THR A 45 10.08 -0.99 5.75
CA THR A 45 10.36 -1.19 7.17
C THR A 45 9.06 -1.24 7.95
N ILE A 46 9.02 -2.06 8.99
CA ILE A 46 7.91 -2.13 9.93
C ILE A 46 8.45 -2.07 11.35
N ASP A 47 7.89 -1.15 12.12
CA ASP A 47 8.25 -0.87 13.51
C ASP A 47 7.01 -0.76 14.37
N GLY A 48 7.18 -0.93 15.69
CA GLY A 48 6.11 -0.75 16.66
C GLY A 48 5.93 -1.96 17.54
N TRP A 49 4.69 -2.22 17.93
CA TRP A 49 4.38 -3.36 18.79
C TRP A 49 2.96 -3.87 18.57
N VAL A 50 2.77 -5.15 18.93
CA VAL A 50 1.48 -5.82 19.03
C VAL A 50 1.39 -6.51 20.38
N ALA A 51 0.23 -6.41 21.04
CA ALA A 51 -0.06 -7.15 22.27
C ALA A 51 -1.36 -7.93 22.10
N MET A 52 -1.31 -9.24 22.37
CA MET A 52 -2.50 -10.08 22.36
C MET A 52 -3.28 -9.88 23.65
N THR A 53 -4.59 -9.67 23.55
CA THR A 53 -5.52 -9.51 24.66
C THR A 53 -6.57 -10.61 24.63
N GLU A 54 -7.35 -10.75 25.71
CA GLU A 54 -8.43 -11.73 25.76
C GLU A 54 -9.50 -11.53 24.68
N LYS A 55 -9.66 -10.29 24.18
CA LYS A 55 -10.72 -9.91 23.21
C LYS A 55 -10.22 -9.73 21.78
N GLY A 56 -8.90 -9.70 21.58
CA GLY A 56 -8.31 -9.43 20.28
C GLY A 56 -6.85 -9.02 20.40
N MET A 57 -6.46 -7.92 19.79
CA MET A 57 -5.09 -7.41 19.88
C MET A 57 -5.07 -5.88 19.97
N ASP A 58 -4.10 -5.36 20.70
CA ASP A 58 -3.73 -3.95 20.69
C ASP A 58 -2.46 -3.76 19.88
N MET A 59 -2.35 -2.65 19.19
CA MET A 59 -1.19 -2.39 18.34
C MET A 59 -0.84 -0.91 18.23
N ASP A 60 0.43 -0.64 17.95
CA ASP A 60 0.95 0.64 17.45
C ASP A 60 2.05 0.27 16.45
N ILE A 61 1.71 0.23 15.17
CA ILE A 61 2.55 -0.25 14.08
C ILE A 61 2.72 0.86 13.06
N LYS A 62 3.94 1.03 12.56
CA LYS A 62 4.27 1.90 11.45
C LYS A 62 4.96 1.11 10.35
N LEU A 63 4.62 1.41 9.11
CA LEU A 63 5.23 0.86 7.92
C LEU A 63 5.66 1.99 7.01
N ASN A 64 6.89 1.93 6.51
CA ASN A 64 7.44 2.91 5.58
C ASN A 64 8.19 2.25 4.45
N SER A 65 8.01 2.75 3.24
CA SER A 65 8.79 2.43 2.07
C SER A 65 9.04 3.71 1.28
N ASN A 66 10.28 4.16 1.25
CA ASN A 66 10.64 5.48 0.72
C ASN A 66 11.20 5.45 -0.71
N GLU A 67 11.52 4.27 -1.21
CA GLU A 67 12.20 4.12 -2.51
C GLU A 67 11.52 3.00 -3.31
N ILE A 68 10.32 3.28 -3.78
CA ILE A 68 9.58 2.37 -4.65
C ILE A 68 9.67 2.92 -6.07
N SER A 69 10.13 2.13 -7.02
CA SER A 69 10.02 2.51 -8.42
C SER A 69 8.56 2.40 -8.89
N PHE A 70 8.15 3.26 -9.81
CA PHE A 70 6.79 3.18 -10.35
C PHE A 70 6.50 1.82 -11.03
N LYS A 71 7.52 1.17 -11.58
CA LYS A 71 7.41 -0.19 -12.11
C LYS A 71 6.98 -1.20 -11.06
N GLU A 72 7.51 -1.08 -9.84
CA GLU A 72 7.16 -1.96 -8.72
C GLU A 72 5.70 -1.75 -8.28
N ILE A 73 5.21 -0.50 -8.27
CA ILE A 73 3.80 -0.21 -8.03
C ILE A 73 2.91 -0.87 -9.10
N LEU A 74 3.28 -0.75 -10.38
CA LEU A 74 2.52 -1.39 -11.45
C LEU A 74 2.49 -2.93 -11.32
N SER A 75 3.53 -3.53 -10.73
CA SER A 75 3.57 -4.98 -10.50
C SER A 75 2.53 -5.48 -9.49
N LEU A 76 1.94 -4.59 -8.69
CA LEU A 76 0.85 -4.91 -7.76
C LEU A 76 -0.52 -4.94 -8.45
N ILE A 77 -0.63 -4.40 -9.66
CA ILE A 77 -1.87 -4.45 -10.43
C ILE A 77 -2.16 -5.90 -10.81
N PRO A 78 -3.37 -6.42 -10.51
CA PRO A 78 -3.72 -7.79 -10.86
C PRO A 78 -3.52 -8.07 -12.34
N ALA A 79 -2.94 -9.23 -12.67
CA ALA A 79 -2.60 -9.63 -14.05
C ALA A 79 -3.79 -9.64 -15.03
N ILE A 80 -5.03 -9.70 -14.50
CA ILE A 80 -6.23 -9.61 -15.34
C ILE A 80 -6.41 -8.22 -15.97
N TYR A 81 -5.83 -7.18 -15.35
CA TYR A 81 -5.85 -5.80 -15.86
C TYR A 81 -4.55 -5.41 -16.57
N ALA A 82 -3.52 -6.23 -16.42
CA ALA A 82 -2.17 -5.92 -16.88
C ALA A 82 -1.59 -7.14 -17.62
N LYS A 83 -2.17 -7.48 -18.77
CA LYS A 83 -1.81 -8.72 -19.49
C LYS A 83 -0.37 -8.79 -19.97
N ASP A 84 0.29 -7.66 -20.23
CA ASP A 84 1.66 -7.65 -20.77
C ASP A 84 2.41 -6.39 -20.30
N PHE A 85 3.04 -6.45 -19.13
CA PHE A 85 4.05 -5.44 -18.77
C PHE A 85 5.43 -5.73 -19.39
N ASP A 86 5.55 -6.80 -20.19
CA ASP A 86 6.79 -7.10 -20.90
C ASP A 86 7.11 -6.00 -21.92
N GLY A 87 8.32 -5.44 -21.77
CA GLY A 87 8.76 -4.32 -22.61
C GLY A 87 8.22 -2.94 -22.21
N LEU A 88 7.39 -2.84 -21.17
CA LEU A 88 6.93 -1.55 -20.64
C LEU A 88 8.11 -0.70 -20.15
N LYS A 89 8.27 0.48 -20.75
CA LYS A 89 9.22 1.49 -20.27
C LYS A 89 8.54 2.33 -19.20
N THR A 90 9.17 2.42 -18.03
CA THR A 90 8.65 3.18 -16.89
C THR A 90 9.75 3.98 -16.22
N SER A 91 9.39 5.10 -15.63
CA SER A 91 10.21 5.84 -14.67
C SER A 91 9.32 6.49 -13.62
N GLY A 92 9.93 7.08 -12.61
CA GLY A 92 9.24 7.74 -11.51
C GLY A 92 9.39 6.97 -10.21
N GLU A 93 9.12 7.67 -9.13
CA GLU A 93 9.30 7.23 -7.76
C GLU A 93 7.98 7.20 -7.01
N ALA A 94 7.88 6.33 -6.02
CA ALA A 94 6.76 6.30 -5.12
C ALA A 94 7.23 6.13 -3.68
N THR A 95 6.41 6.59 -2.75
CA THR A 95 6.55 6.36 -1.32
C THR A 95 5.26 5.80 -0.76
N LEU A 96 5.38 4.86 0.16
CA LEU A 96 4.28 4.28 0.89
C LEU A 96 4.54 4.45 2.39
N ALA A 97 3.60 5.05 3.09
CA ALA A 97 3.62 5.14 4.54
C ALA A 97 2.28 4.66 5.09
N ALA A 98 2.32 3.87 6.15
CA ALA A 98 1.11 3.43 6.82
C ALA A 98 1.33 3.37 8.33
N TYR A 99 0.25 3.57 9.09
CA TYR A 99 0.22 3.22 10.50
C TYR A 99 -1.10 2.55 10.87
N ALA A 100 -1.06 1.77 11.95
CA ALA A 100 -2.25 1.26 12.61
C ALA A 100 -2.05 1.38 14.13
N LYS A 101 -3.01 1.97 14.83
CA LYS A 101 -2.93 2.20 16.28
C LYS A 101 -4.26 2.01 16.96
N GLY A 102 -4.25 1.26 18.05
CA GLY A 102 -5.43 0.97 18.87
C GLY A 102 -5.75 -0.51 18.91
N SER A 103 -6.99 -0.83 19.24
CA SER A 103 -7.44 -2.20 19.44
C SER A 103 -8.12 -2.75 18.18
N MET A 104 -7.87 -4.02 17.89
CA MET A 104 -8.62 -4.82 16.91
C MET A 104 -9.37 -5.93 17.65
N ILE A 105 -10.70 -5.92 17.58
CA ILE A 105 -11.56 -6.90 18.26
C ILE A 105 -12.51 -7.54 17.25
N GLY A 106 -12.17 -8.76 16.82
CA GLY A 106 -12.90 -9.44 15.74
C GLY A 106 -13.00 -8.55 14.50
N ASP A 107 -14.14 -8.58 13.85
CA ASP A 107 -14.45 -7.75 12.69
C ASP A 107 -15.22 -6.46 13.08
N SER A 108 -15.45 -6.25 14.38
CA SER A 108 -16.34 -5.19 14.86
C SER A 108 -15.61 -3.91 15.27
N ILE A 109 -14.37 -4.02 15.74
CA ILE A 109 -13.55 -2.87 16.15
C ILE A 109 -12.21 -2.94 15.44
N MET A 110 -11.95 -1.92 14.66
CA MET A 110 -10.69 -1.72 13.94
C MET A 110 -9.82 -0.70 14.67
N PRO A 111 -8.49 -0.85 14.63
CA PRO A 111 -7.59 0.22 15.05
C PRO A 111 -7.76 1.44 14.15
N ALA A 112 -7.40 2.61 14.63
CA ALA A 112 -7.20 3.75 13.74
C ALA A 112 -6.06 3.43 12.78
N PHE A 113 -6.24 3.72 11.49
CA PHE A 113 -5.20 3.53 10.49
C PHE A 113 -5.18 4.64 9.44
N ASP A 114 -4.01 4.83 8.86
CA ASP A 114 -3.80 5.74 7.74
C ASP A 114 -2.77 5.10 6.80
N VAL A 115 -3.10 5.00 5.54
CA VAL A 115 -2.23 4.48 4.46
C VAL A 115 -2.11 5.56 3.42
N ASN A 116 -0.89 5.99 3.13
CA ASN A 116 -0.58 7.05 2.18
C ASN A 116 0.36 6.54 1.09
N LEU A 117 -0.05 6.68 -0.15
CA LEU A 117 0.73 6.41 -1.34
C LEU A 117 0.96 7.73 -2.09
N ASN A 118 2.22 8.05 -2.35
CA ASN A 118 2.58 9.18 -3.21
C ASN A 118 3.41 8.67 -4.39
N VAL A 119 3.00 9.04 -5.60
CA VAL A 119 3.74 8.80 -6.85
C VAL A 119 4.14 10.15 -7.42
N LYS A 120 5.40 10.29 -7.82
CA LYS A 120 5.96 11.54 -8.35
C LYS A 120 6.64 11.33 -9.70
N ASN A 121 6.32 12.23 -10.63
CA ASN A 121 6.95 12.33 -11.94
C ASN A 121 7.05 10.98 -12.67
N ALA A 122 6.02 10.15 -12.51
CA ALA A 122 6.03 8.84 -13.12
C ALA A 122 5.60 8.91 -14.58
N MET A 123 6.04 7.92 -15.33
CA MET A 123 5.66 7.73 -16.72
C MET A 123 5.62 6.24 -17.05
N PHE A 124 4.80 5.90 -18.03
CA PHE A 124 4.90 4.60 -18.68
C PHE A 124 4.62 4.69 -20.18
N ARG A 125 5.25 3.80 -20.94
CA ARG A 125 5.08 3.72 -22.38
C ARG A 125 5.15 2.27 -22.85
N TYR A 126 4.15 1.84 -23.57
CA TYR A 126 4.17 0.57 -24.29
C TYR A 126 4.91 0.74 -25.62
N PRO A 127 5.85 -0.18 -25.96
CA PRO A 127 6.58 -0.11 -27.24
C PRO A 127 5.67 -0.12 -28.47
N SER A 128 4.52 -0.77 -28.37
CA SER A 128 3.53 -0.90 -29.46
C SER A 128 2.61 0.31 -29.59
N LEU A 129 2.63 1.26 -28.66
CA LEU A 129 1.77 2.45 -28.71
C LEU A 129 2.56 3.70 -29.12
N PRO A 130 1.98 4.57 -29.95
CA PRO A 130 2.64 5.78 -30.43
C PRO A 130 2.86 6.82 -29.34
N ALA A 131 2.06 6.79 -28.28
CA ALA A 131 2.13 7.73 -27.16
C ALA A 131 2.17 6.99 -25.82
N GLY A 132 2.82 7.64 -24.84
CA GLY A 132 2.86 7.18 -23.47
C GLY A 132 1.97 8.00 -22.55
N VAL A 133 2.05 7.70 -21.28
CA VAL A 133 1.50 8.51 -20.19
C VAL A 133 2.67 9.08 -19.42
N ASP A 134 2.72 10.40 -19.32
CA ASP A 134 3.81 11.16 -18.70
C ASP A 134 3.27 12.02 -17.54
N ASN A 135 4.17 12.57 -16.73
CA ASN A 135 3.84 13.50 -15.63
C ASN A 135 2.81 12.94 -14.65
N ILE A 136 2.87 11.65 -14.38
CA ILE A 136 1.96 11.01 -13.44
C ILE A 136 2.35 11.43 -12.03
N ASN A 137 1.43 12.11 -11.35
CA ASN A 137 1.55 12.50 -9.96
C ASN A 137 0.26 12.09 -9.24
N ILE A 138 0.40 11.25 -8.21
CA ILE A 138 -0.74 10.70 -7.48
C ILE A 138 -0.44 10.85 -5.99
N ALA A 139 -1.40 11.40 -5.24
CA ALA A 139 -1.44 11.26 -3.80
C ALA A 139 -2.75 10.57 -3.43
N ALA A 140 -2.64 9.39 -2.85
CA ALA A 140 -3.79 8.60 -2.44
C ALA A 140 -3.68 8.25 -0.95
N SER A 141 -4.80 8.30 -0.23
CA SER A 141 -4.85 7.89 1.17
C SER A 141 -6.10 7.09 1.49
N VAL A 142 -5.95 6.17 2.44
CA VAL A 142 -7.06 5.41 3.03
C VAL A 142 -6.95 5.59 4.54
N LYS A 143 -7.98 6.15 5.17
CA LYS A 143 -7.99 6.50 6.59
C LYS A 143 -9.21 5.93 7.29
N ASN A 144 -8.99 5.47 8.51
CA ASN A 144 -10.06 5.12 9.43
C ASN A 144 -9.70 5.68 10.82
N PRO A 145 -10.62 6.40 11.50
CA PRO A 145 -10.34 6.94 12.84
C PRO A 145 -10.31 5.90 13.95
N GLY A 146 -10.61 4.65 13.62
CA GLY A 146 -10.83 3.55 14.56
C GLY A 146 -12.31 3.27 14.81
N GLY A 147 -12.62 2.07 15.29
CA GLY A 147 -13.99 1.59 15.49
C GLY A 147 -14.53 0.84 14.27
N SER A 148 -15.62 1.32 13.66
CA SER A 148 -16.22 0.65 12.51
C SER A 148 -15.42 0.83 11.22
N LEU A 149 -15.38 -0.20 10.37
CA LEU A 149 -14.88 -0.09 9.00
C LEU A 149 -15.67 0.91 8.16
N ASP A 150 -16.95 1.13 8.47
CA ASP A 150 -17.81 2.10 7.77
C ASP A 150 -17.34 3.57 7.95
N ALA A 151 -16.43 3.82 8.89
CA ALA A 151 -15.80 5.13 9.05
C ALA A 151 -14.57 5.34 8.14
N THR A 152 -14.33 4.42 7.21
CA THR A 152 -13.19 4.52 6.29
C THR A 152 -13.43 5.60 5.24
N THR A 153 -12.40 6.38 4.99
CA THR A 153 -12.36 7.36 3.92
C THR A 153 -11.22 7.04 2.95
N VAL A 154 -11.48 7.18 1.67
CA VAL A 154 -10.49 7.06 0.60
C VAL A 154 -10.41 8.39 -0.11
N SER A 155 -9.21 8.96 -0.23
CA SER A 155 -8.97 10.19 -0.96
C SER A 155 -7.89 9.99 -2.00
N VAL A 156 -8.09 10.55 -3.18
CA VAL A 156 -7.09 10.65 -4.23
C VAL A 156 -7.01 12.12 -4.65
N ASN A 157 -5.95 12.82 -4.24
CA ASN A 157 -5.77 14.24 -4.53
C ASN A 157 -4.28 14.65 -4.37
N PRO A 158 -3.60 14.99 -5.48
CA PRO A 158 -4.06 14.97 -6.85
C PRO A 158 -4.00 13.57 -7.50
N PHE A 159 -4.68 13.42 -8.63
CA PHE A 159 -4.39 12.44 -9.67
C PHE A 159 -4.17 13.20 -10.96
N ASN A 160 -2.94 13.45 -11.33
CA ASN A 160 -2.55 14.19 -12.51
C ASN A 160 -1.73 13.31 -13.44
N LEU A 161 -1.93 13.46 -14.73
CA LEU A 161 -1.11 12.83 -15.77
C LEU A 161 -1.21 13.61 -17.09
N THR A 162 -0.33 13.28 -18.02
CA THR A 162 -0.38 13.75 -19.41
C THR A 162 -0.50 12.55 -20.34
N LEU A 163 -1.58 12.46 -21.08
CA LEU A 163 -1.81 11.39 -22.06
C LEU A 163 -1.66 11.95 -23.48
N ALA A 164 -0.68 11.47 -24.21
CA ALA A 164 -0.38 11.92 -25.57
C ALA A 164 -0.29 13.46 -25.71
N GLY A 165 0.34 14.13 -24.75
CA GLY A 165 0.47 15.58 -24.69
C GLY A 165 -0.73 16.34 -24.10
N ASN A 166 -1.83 15.65 -23.79
CA ASN A 166 -3.03 16.28 -23.21
C ASN A 166 -3.04 16.08 -21.69
N PRO A 167 -3.12 17.16 -20.89
CA PRO A 167 -3.16 17.06 -19.44
C PRO A 167 -4.53 16.52 -18.98
N PHE A 168 -4.48 15.67 -17.96
CA PHE A 168 -5.64 15.17 -17.24
C PHE A 168 -5.44 15.37 -15.74
N SER A 169 -6.48 15.80 -15.06
CA SER A 169 -6.49 15.96 -13.61
C SER A 169 -7.81 15.48 -13.02
N MET A 170 -7.73 14.77 -11.90
CA MET A 170 -8.89 14.26 -11.17
C MET A 170 -8.64 14.35 -9.66
N THR A 171 -9.69 14.53 -8.91
CA THR A 171 -9.75 14.31 -7.46
C THR A 171 -10.92 13.41 -7.14
N ALA A 172 -10.78 12.56 -6.14
CA ALA A 172 -11.85 11.69 -5.67
C ALA A 172 -11.80 11.54 -4.16
N ASP A 173 -12.93 11.70 -3.51
CA ASP A 173 -13.13 11.44 -2.09
C ASP A 173 -14.33 10.51 -1.92
N VAL A 174 -14.10 9.36 -1.29
CA VAL A 174 -15.11 8.36 -1.01
C VAL A 174 -15.19 8.17 0.50
N LYS A 175 -16.39 8.21 1.03
CA LYS A 175 -16.72 7.85 2.42
C LYS A 175 -17.67 6.68 2.39
N THR A 176 -17.37 5.66 3.18
CA THR A 176 -18.27 4.51 3.39
C THR A 176 -19.22 4.79 4.52
#